data_8c8d5f9557ef9c8947083d1fe3cad3b9
#
_entry.id   8c8d5f9557ef9c8947083d1fe3cad3b9
#
_cell.length_a   1.000
_cell.length_b   1.000
_cell.length_c   1.000
_cell.angle_alpha   90.00
_cell.angle_beta   90.00
_cell.angle_gamma   90.00
#
_symmetry.space_group_name_H-M   'P 1'
#
loop_
_entity.id
_entity.type
_entity.pdbx_description
1 polymer ?
#
loop_
_entity_poly.entity_id
_entity_poly.type
_entity_poly.pdbx_seq_one_letter_code
_entity_poly.pdbx_strand_id
1 'polypeptide(L)'
;GVEIAMHADRVVLAGETYAGLVEMGVGLLPAGGGTKEMHLRAMEYCAPNVQVDAFPFIRRAFEAIGQAKVATSGAEAIELGYYRTSDIVLPNYDHQVAKAKAVCQGMIVAGYTPPVSPQLTALGDGPRAAFKSAVWSMQQNGWASDHDALIAGKVAHVLVGGDRLAGMPMTEQDLLDLEAEAFLSLCGTEKTAE
;
A
#
# COMPACT_ATOMS: atom_id res chain seq x y z
N GLY A 1 -9.89 -1.54 -8.73
CA GLY A 1 -8.99 -2.14 -9.69
C GLY A 1 -7.64 -2.54 -9.13
N VAL A 2 -6.80 -1.58 -8.72
CA VAL A 2 -5.41 -1.84 -8.28
C VAL A 2 -5.39 -2.80 -7.08
N GLU A 3 -6.20 -2.58 -6.07
CA GLU A 3 -6.24 -3.41 -4.86
C GLU A 3 -6.48 -4.90 -5.16
N ILE A 4 -7.40 -5.22 -6.10
CA ILE A 4 -7.64 -6.62 -6.51
C ILE A 4 -6.37 -7.23 -7.10
N ALA A 5 -5.68 -6.51 -7.98
CA ALA A 5 -4.44 -6.98 -8.60
C ALA A 5 -3.30 -7.10 -7.57
N MET A 6 -3.26 -6.22 -6.57
CA MET A 6 -2.27 -6.29 -5.49
C MET A 6 -2.37 -7.58 -4.65
N HIS A 7 -3.52 -8.22 -4.57
CA HIS A 7 -3.71 -9.49 -3.86
C HIS A 7 -3.32 -10.73 -4.67
N ALA A 8 -2.90 -10.56 -5.92
CA ALA A 8 -2.43 -11.67 -6.73
C ALA A 8 -0.94 -11.98 -6.46
N ASP A 9 -0.57 -13.26 -6.52
CA ASP A 9 0.82 -13.70 -6.36
C ASP A 9 1.72 -13.32 -7.53
N ARG A 10 1.11 -13.13 -8.69
CA ARG A 10 1.76 -12.65 -9.92
C ARG A 10 0.81 -11.78 -10.71
N VAL A 11 1.32 -10.67 -11.18
CA VAL A 11 0.59 -9.74 -12.04
C VAL A 11 1.29 -9.63 -13.39
N VAL A 12 0.49 -9.56 -14.43
CA VAL A 12 0.97 -9.27 -15.79
C VAL A 12 0.39 -7.94 -16.23
N LEU A 13 1.24 -6.94 -16.29
CA LEU A 13 0.90 -5.55 -16.58
C LEU A 13 1.14 -5.25 -18.06
N ALA A 14 0.29 -4.43 -18.65
CA ALA A 14 0.62 -3.78 -19.91
C ALA A 14 1.68 -2.69 -19.69
N GLY A 15 2.47 -2.39 -20.70
CA GLY A 15 3.46 -1.30 -20.64
C GLY A 15 2.86 0.04 -20.27
N GLU A 16 1.67 0.35 -20.78
CA GLU A 16 0.89 1.56 -20.53
C GLU A 16 -0.16 1.37 -19.42
N THR A 17 0.22 0.73 -18.30
CA THR A 17 -0.68 0.52 -17.18
C THR A 17 -0.80 1.79 -16.34
N TYR A 18 -2.03 2.26 -16.12
CA TYR A 18 -2.33 3.28 -15.12
C TYR A 18 -2.73 2.58 -13.81
N ALA A 19 -2.02 2.85 -12.75
CA ALA A 19 -2.23 2.23 -11.44
C ALA A 19 -1.99 3.24 -10.31
N GLY A 20 -2.92 3.31 -9.35
CA GLY A 20 -2.79 4.19 -8.20
C GLY A 20 -3.85 3.90 -7.14
N LEU A 21 -3.53 4.25 -5.92
CA LEU A 21 -4.43 4.29 -4.77
C LEU A 21 -4.80 5.77 -4.58
N VAL A 22 -5.94 6.18 -5.15
CA VAL A 22 -6.30 7.60 -5.33
C VAL A 22 -7.40 8.07 -4.38
N GLU A 23 -7.76 7.28 -3.40
CA GLU A 23 -8.85 7.50 -2.47
C GLU A 23 -8.70 8.81 -1.67
N MET A 24 -7.44 9.25 -1.43
CA MET A 24 -7.15 10.55 -0.82
C MET A 24 -7.81 11.72 -1.58
N GLY A 25 -7.88 11.62 -2.92
CA GLY A 25 -8.48 12.64 -3.78
C GLY A 25 -10.01 12.78 -3.63
N VAL A 26 -10.65 11.83 -2.98
CA VAL A 26 -12.10 11.82 -2.70
C VAL A 26 -12.40 11.75 -1.20
N GLY A 27 -11.46 12.16 -0.37
CA GLY A 27 -11.68 12.27 1.07
C GLY A 27 -11.61 10.96 1.85
N LEU A 28 -11.06 9.88 1.27
CA LEU A 28 -10.99 8.54 1.85
C LEU A 28 -9.55 8.01 1.87
N LEU A 29 -9.36 6.85 2.47
CA LEU A 29 -8.13 6.07 2.34
C LEU A 29 -8.42 4.75 1.59
N PRO A 30 -7.40 4.12 0.97
CA PRO A 30 -7.55 2.80 0.38
C PRO A 30 -7.90 1.76 1.44
N ALA A 31 -9.09 1.15 1.35
CA ALA A 31 -9.60 0.21 2.36
C ALA A 31 -10.17 -1.10 1.77
N GLY A 32 -9.86 -1.39 0.51
CA GLY A 32 -10.04 -2.72 -0.08
C GLY A 32 -8.78 -3.57 0.09
N GLY A 33 -8.02 -3.35 1.15
CA GLY A 33 -6.73 -3.97 1.43
C GLY A 33 -5.53 -3.22 0.82
N GLY A 34 -5.74 -2.05 0.21
CA GLY A 34 -4.68 -1.29 -0.46
C GLY A 34 -3.61 -0.78 0.49
N THR A 35 -3.99 -0.20 1.62
CA THR A 35 -3.05 0.28 2.64
C THR A 35 -2.31 -0.89 3.28
N LYS A 36 -3.00 -2.01 3.59
CA LYS A 36 -2.43 -3.25 4.10
C LYS A 36 -1.41 -3.81 3.11
N GLU A 37 -1.76 -3.92 1.83
CA GLU A 37 -0.84 -4.42 0.79
C GLU A 37 0.39 -3.53 0.62
N MET A 38 0.26 -2.23 0.71
CA MET A 38 1.41 -1.31 0.67
C MET A 38 2.32 -1.48 1.89
N HIS A 39 1.75 -1.77 3.07
CA HIS A 39 2.55 -2.14 4.25
C HIS A 39 3.32 -3.44 3.98
N LEU A 40 2.65 -4.50 3.53
CA LEU A 40 3.31 -5.79 3.24
C LEU A 40 4.46 -5.64 2.25
N ARG A 41 4.25 -4.93 1.15
CA ARG A 41 5.27 -4.67 0.14
C ARG A 41 6.44 -3.86 0.68
N ALA A 42 6.17 -2.86 1.53
CA ALA A 42 7.22 -2.11 2.20
C ALA A 42 8.07 -3.02 3.09
N MET A 43 7.44 -3.95 3.81
CA MET A 43 8.12 -4.87 4.71
C MET A 43 8.84 -6.03 3.99
N GLU A 44 8.49 -6.36 2.74
CA GLU A 44 9.23 -7.32 1.91
C GLU A 44 10.72 -6.94 1.72
N TYR A 45 11.06 -5.66 1.82
CA TYR A 45 12.44 -5.17 1.76
C TYR A 45 13.19 -5.29 3.09
N CYS A 46 12.50 -5.64 4.17
CA CYS A 46 13.08 -5.82 5.49
C CYS A 46 13.37 -7.29 5.73
N ALA A 47 14.64 -7.70 5.64
CA ALA A 47 15.01 -9.10 5.86
C ALA A 47 14.66 -9.53 7.31
N PRO A 48 14.03 -10.70 7.52
CA PRO A 48 13.51 -11.10 8.83
C PRO A 48 14.58 -11.30 9.91
N ASN A 49 15.84 -11.48 9.53
CA ASN A 49 16.94 -11.75 10.44
C ASN A 49 17.98 -10.60 10.50
N VAL A 50 17.68 -9.46 9.91
CA VAL A 50 18.56 -8.29 9.90
C VAL A 50 17.78 -7.11 10.47
N GLN A 51 18.39 -6.41 11.41
CA GLN A 51 17.81 -5.18 11.96
C GLN A 51 17.90 -4.08 10.90
N VAL A 52 16.84 -3.96 10.09
CA VAL A 52 16.71 -2.94 9.06
C VAL A 52 15.78 -1.86 9.58
N ASP A 53 16.13 -0.60 9.38
CA ASP A 53 15.19 0.50 9.59
C ASP A 53 14.07 0.42 8.54
N ALA A 54 12.87 0.08 8.98
CA ALA A 54 11.70 -0.05 8.12
C ALA A 54 11.14 1.33 7.68
N PHE A 55 11.50 2.41 8.34
CA PHE A 55 10.91 3.73 8.12
C PHE A 55 11.04 4.24 6.69
N PRO A 56 12.18 4.15 5.99
CA PRO A 56 12.28 4.60 4.60
C PRO A 56 11.30 3.90 3.66
N PHE A 57 11.07 2.61 3.87
CA PHE A 57 10.18 1.81 3.02
C PHE A 57 8.71 2.15 3.29
N ILE A 58 8.32 2.24 4.56
CA ILE A 58 6.95 2.58 4.92
C ILE A 58 6.62 4.04 4.60
N ARG A 59 7.61 4.94 4.67
CA ARG A 59 7.48 6.32 4.24
C ARG A 59 7.14 6.41 2.75
N ARG A 60 7.78 5.59 1.91
CA ARG A 60 7.48 5.52 0.47
C ARG A 60 6.03 5.10 0.22
N ALA A 61 5.52 4.10 0.96
CA ALA A 61 4.13 3.68 0.90
C ALA A 61 3.18 4.83 1.32
N PHE A 62 3.51 5.50 2.43
CA PHE A 62 2.75 6.65 2.91
C PHE A 62 2.69 7.79 1.87
N GLU A 63 3.83 8.14 1.25
CA GLU A 63 3.90 9.18 0.22
C GLU A 63 3.13 8.80 -1.05
N ALA A 64 3.15 7.52 -1.46
CA ALA A 64 2.41 7.06 -2.62
C ALA A 64 0.89 7.18 -2.41
N ILE A 65 0.38 6.77 -1.25
CA ILE A 65 -1.03 6.88 -0.88
C ILE A 65 -1.40 8.36 -0.64
N GLY A 66 -0.64 9.05 0.22
CA GLY A 66 -0.96 10.41 0.68
C GLY A 66 -0.94 11.45 -0.43
N GLN A 67 -0.20 11.23 -1.50
CA GLN A 67 -0.17 12.08 -2.69
C GLN A 67 -1.05 11.55 -3.84
N ALA A 68 -1.82 10.49 -3.58
CA ALA A 68 -2.66 9.84 -4.59
C ALA A 68 -1.89 9.58 -5.91
N LYS A 69 -0.64 9.10 -5.81
CA LYS A 69 0.22 8.92 -6.98
C LYS A 69 -0.38 7.91 -7.94
N VAL A 70 -0.39 8.27 -9.22
CA VAL A 70 -0.83 7.39 -10.31
C VAL A 70 0.35 7.10 -11.20
N ALA A 71 0.73 5.83 -11.30
CA ALA A 71 1.68 5.36 -12.29
C ALA A 71 1.07 5.46 -13.69
N THR A 72 1.85 5.85 -14.67
CA THR A 72 1.49 5.94 -16.09
C THR A 72 2.03 4.78 -16.91
N SER A 73 2.82 3.91 -16.27
CA SER A 73 3.35 2.70 -16.88
C SER A 73 3.45 1.56 -15.87
N GLY A 74 3.52 0.31 -16.39
CA GLY A 74 3.74 -0.86 -15.55
C GLY A 74 5.07 -0.80 -14.79
N ALA A 75 6.13 -0.23 -15.40
CA ALA A 75 7.42 -0.03 -14.75
C ALA A 75 7.32 0.95 -13.58
N GLU A 76 6.68 2.10 -13.80
CA GLU A 76 6.46 3.11 -12.75
C GLU A 76 5.58 2.56 -11.62
N ALA A 77 4.58 1.72 -11.94
CA ALA A 77 3.74 1.08 -10.93
C ALA A 77 4.54 0.15 -9.99
N ILE A 78 5.57 -0.51 -10.52
CA ILE A 78 6.53 -1.28 -9.72
C ILE A 78 7.42 -0.33 -8.90
N GLU A 79 7.92 0.74 -9.50
CA GLU A 79 8.72 1.76 -8.80
C GLU A 79 7.95 2.41 -7.66
N LEU A 80 6.66 2.69 -7.82
CA LEU A 80 5.81 3.24 -6.75
C LEU A 80 5.45 2.21 -5.66
N GLY A 81 5.72 0.94 -5.89
CA GLY A 81 5.48 -0.14 -4.93
C GLY A 81 4.07 -0.72 -4.98
N TYR A 82 3.25 -0.38 -6.00
CA TYR A 82 1.94 -0.99 -6.19
C TYR A 82 2.06 -2.45 -6.65
N TYR A 83 3.12 -2.76 -7.38
CA TYR A 83 3.42 -4.11 -7.86
C TYR A 83 4.84 -4.52 -7.49
N ARG A 84 5.13 -5.82 -7.55
CA ARG A 84 6.43 -6.39 -7.17
C ARG A 84 7.40 -6.40 -8.34
N THR A 85 8.68 -6.37 -8.07
CA THR A 85 9.73 -6.54 -9.09
C THR A 85 9.68 -7.91 -9.78
N SER A 86 8.98 -8.86 -9.19
CA SER A 86 8.72 -10.19 -9.77
C SER A 86 7.54 -10.21 -10.74
N ASP A 87 6.74 -9.14 -10.81
CA ASP A 87 5.63 -9.00 -11.74
C ASP A 87 6.14 -8.69 -13.15
N ILE A 88 5.33 -8.97 -14.16
CA ILE A 88 5.74 -8.93 -15.57
C ILE A 88 5.12 -7.73 -16.25
N VAL A 89 5.96 -6.91 -16.88
CA VAL A 89 5.51 -5.82 -17.74
C VAL A 89 5.63 -6.25 -19.21
N LEU A 90 4.53 -6.15 -19.95
CA LEU A 90 4.46 -6.46 -21.36
C LEU A 90 4.33 -5.20 -22.20
N PRO A 91 5.17 -5.02 -23.24
CA PRO A 91 5.04 -3.89 -24.16
C PRO A 91 3.75 -3.93 -24.98
N ASN A 92 3.25 -5.12 -25.31
CA ASN A 92 2.05 -5.28 -26.12
C ASN A 92 0.87 -5.82 -25.29
N TYR A 93 -0.15 -4.99 -25.14
CA TYR A 93 -1.39 -5.31 -24.43
C TYR A 93 -2.12 -6.55 -25.00
N ASP A 94 -2.10 -6.76 -26.31
CA ASP A 94 -2.82 -7.86 -26.98
C ASP A 94 -2.35 -9.24 -26.50
N HIS A 95 -1.12 -9.33 -25.97
CA HIS A 95 -0.56 -10.56 -25.43
C HIS A 95 -0.78 -10.76 -23.93
N GLN A 96 -1.43 -9.82 -23.23
CA GLN A 96 -1.53 -9.83 -21.76
C GLN A 96 -2.22 -11.09 -21.23
N VAL A 97 -3.39 -11.44 -21.78
CA VAL A 97 -4.16 -12.62 -21.33
C VAL A 97 -3.40 -13.92 -21.63
N ALA A 98 -2.83 -14.04 -22.84
CA ALA A 98 -2.05 -15.21 -23.22
C ALA A 98 -0.83 -15.39 -22.30
N LYS A 99 -0.14 -14.28 -21.98
CA LYS A 99 1.01 -14.30 -21.07
C LYS A 99 0.59 -14.65 -19.64
N ALA A 100 -0.49 -14.07 -19.12
CA ALA A 100 -1.00 -14.39 -17.80
C ALA A 100 -1.34 -15.88 -17.66
N LYS A 101 -2.02 -16.45 -18.69
CA LYS A 101 -2.30 -17.89 -18.75
C LYS A 101 -1.01 -18.72 -18.72
N ALA A 102 0.00 -18.37 -19.52
CA ALA A 102 1.28 -19.07 -19.57
C ALA A 102 2.02 -18.99 -18.22
N VAL A 103 1.96 -17.85 -17.54
CA VAL A 103 2.53 -17.67 -16.19
C VAL A 103 1.85 -18.61 -15.20
N CYS A 104 0.52 -18.64 -15.16
CA CYS A 104 -0.23 -19.55 -14.29
C CYS A 104 0.12 -21.02 -14.56
N GLN A 105 0.19 -21.42 -15.83
CA GLN A 105 0.58 -22.77 -16.21
C GLN A 105 2.02 -23.10 -15.76
N GLY A 106 2.95 -22.15 -15.91
CA GLY A 106 4.33 -22.30 -15.45
C GLY A 106 4.41 -22.45 -13.92
N MET A 107 3.62 -21.69 -13.17
CA MET A 107 3.53 -21.81 -11.71
C MET A 107 3.03 -23.19 -11.28
N ILE A 108 1.98 -23.72 -11.96
CA ILE A 108 1.46 -25.06 -11.68
C ILE A 108 2.55 -26.13 -11.92
N VAL A 109 3.23 -26.07 -13.07
CA VAL A 109 4.31 -27.01 -13.40
C VAL A 109 5.48 -26.91 -12.42
N ALA A 110 5.76 -25.71 -11.91
CA ALA A 110 6.79 -25.47 -10.88
C ALA A 110 6.38 -25.91 -9.47
N GLY A 111 5.16 -26.45 -9.28
CA GLY A 111 4.69 -26.90 -7.96
C GLY A 111 4.24 -25.75 -7.06
N TYR A 112 3.56 -24.75 -7.63
CA TYR A 112 3.04 -23.62 -6.89
C TYR A 112 2.25 -24.05 -5.66
N THR A 113 2.54 -23.41 -4.54
CA THR A 113 1.74 -23.47 -3.31
C THR A 113 1.41 -22.03 -2.88
N PRO A 114 0.20 -21.79 -2.34
CA PRO A 114 -0.14 -20.46 -1.81
C PRO A 114 0.88 -20.00 -0.77
N PRO A 115 1.24 -18.71 -0.75
CA PRO A 115 2.12 -18.18 0.28
C PRO A 115 1.52 -18.29 1.66
N VAL A 116 2.35 -18.49 2.66
CA VAL A 116 1.94 -18.44 4.07
C VAL A 116 1.87 -16.98 4.50
N SER A 117 0.83 -16.61 5.24
CA SER A 117 0.70 -15.26 5.80
C SER A 117 1.95 -14.86 6.58
N PRO A 118 2.54 -13.69 6.29
CA PRO A 118 3.76 -13.26 6.94
C PRO A 118 3.53 -12.95 8.42
N GLN A 119 4.55 -13.17 9.24
CA GLN A 119 4.58 -12.67 10.61
C GLN A 119 4.92 -11.18 10.56
N LEU A 120 4.00 -10.34 10.99
CA LEU A 120 4.15 -8.89 10.98
C LEU A 120 4.42 -8.36 12.38
N THR A 121 5.06 -7.20 12.44
CA THR A 121 5.27 -6.47 13.69
C THR A 121 4.93 -4.99 13.51
N ALA A 122 4.30 -4.41 14.53
CA ALA A 122 3.99 -2.99 14.52
C ALA A 122 5.27 -2.14 14.58
N LEU A 123 5.24 -1.01 13.90
CA LEU A 123 6.37 -0.07 13.85
C LEU A 123 6.38 0.91 15.04
N GLY A 124 5.24 1.10 15.69
CA GLY A 124 5.09 1.89 16.90
C GLY A 124 5.15 3.40 16.71
N ASP A 125 5.44 4.10 17.80
CA ASP A 125 5.29 5.56 17.90
C ASP A 125 6.33 6.37 17.12
N GLY A 126 7.53 5.86 16.91
CA GLY A 126 8.60 6.59 16.22
C GLY A 126 8.20 7.00 14.79
N PRO A 127 7.90 6.06 13.89
CA PRO A 127 7.39 6.34 12.56
C PRO A 127 6.10 7.15 12.58
N ARG A 128 5.17 6.87 13.50
CA ARG A 128 3.91 7.62 13.63
C ARG A 128 4.16 9.11 13.93
N ALA A 129 5.06 9.42 14.86
CA ALA A 129 5.43 10.79 15.19
C ALA A 129 6.10 11.51 14.01
N ALA A 130 6.95 10.80 13.24
CA ALA A 130 7.58 11.35 12.05
C ALA A 130 6.55 11.70 10.96
N PHE A 131 5.57 10.84 10.69
CA PHE A 131 4.48 11.13 9.77
C PHE A 131 3.63 12.32 10.25
N LYS A 132 3.26 12.35 11.54
CA LYS A 132 2.50 13.46 12.11
C LYS A 132 3.24 14.79 11.94
N SER A 133 4.55 14.81 12.17
CA SER A 133 5.39 16.01 11.98
C SER A 133 5.43 16.45 10.51
N ALA A 134 5.58 15.49 9.58
CA ALA A 134 5.58 15.78 8.14
C ALA A 134 4.24 16.36 7.67
N VAL A 135 3.13 15.76 8.07
CA VAL A 135 1.77 16.22 7.75
C VAL A 135 1.52 17.62 8.32
N TRP A 136 1.89 17.85 9.57
CA TRP A 136 1.80 19.17 10.19
C TRP A 136 2.58 20.22 9.41
N SER A 137 3.80 19.89 8.98
CA SER A 137 4.62 20.79 8.17
C SER A 137 3.94 21.13 6.83
N MET A 138 3.31 20.15 6.18
CA MET A 138 2.55 20.38 4.95
C MET A 138 1.34 21.31 5.17
N GLN A 139 0.61 21.14 6.29
CA GLN A 139 -0.50 22.03 6.66
C GLN A 139 0.00 23.47 6.88
N GLN A 140 1.08 23.66 7.66
CA GLN A 140 1.62 25.00 7.94
C GLN A 140 2.07 25.73 6.68
N ASN A 141 2.49 24.99 5.63
CA ASN A 141 2.86 25.53 4.34
C ASN A 141 1.70 25.65 3.35
N GLY A 142 0.47 25.32 3.76
CA GLY A 142 -0.72 25.39 2.91
C GLY A 142 -0.78 24.34 1.79
N TRP A 143 0.00 23.26 1.92
CA TRP A 143 0.03 22.16 0.94
C TRP A 143 -0.96 21.04 1.27
N ALA A 144 -1.49 21.02 2.47
CA ALA A 144 -2.52 20.09 2.89
C ALA A 144 -3.61 20.84 3.68
N SER A 145 -4.86 20.52 3.42
CA SER A 145 -6.00 20.98 4.21
C SER A 145 -6.08 20.22 5.54
N ASP A 146 -6.95 20.68 6.44
CA ASP A 146 -7.21 19.96 7.70
C ASP A 146 -7.79 18.56 7.43
N HIS A 147 -8.56 18.41 6.35
CA HIS A 147 -9.13 17.13 5.97
C HIS A 147 -8.07 16.19 5.39
N ASP A 148 -7.17 16.69 4.52
CA ASP A 148 -6.04 15.91 4.02
C ASP A 148 -5.15 15.41 5.18
N ALA A 149 -4.93 16.26 6.16
CA ALA A 149 -4.15 15.90 7.35
C ALA A 149 -4.85 14.84 8.21
N LEU A 150 -6.18 14.91 8.33
CA LEU A 150 -6.97 13.88 9.00
C LEU A 150 -6.81 12.52 8.30
N ILE A 151 -6.98 12.49 6.98
CA ILE A 151 -6.85 11.25 6.20
C ILE A 151 -5.43 10.72 6.28
N ALA A 152 -4.42 11.58 6.07
CA ALA A 152 -3.01 11.20 6.17
C ALA A 152 -2.65 10.64 7.55
N GLY A 153 -3.22 11.20 8.62
CA GLY A 153 -3.10 10.66 9.98
C GLY A 153 -3.67 9.24 10.10
N LYS A 154 -4.81 8.97 9.46
CA LYS A 154 -5.42 7.63 9.41
C LYS A 154 -4.57 6.64 8.60
N VAL A 155 -4.06 7.04 7.43
CA VAL A 155 -3.14 6.23 6.63
C VAL A 155 -1.88 5.88 7.43
N ALA A 156 -1.27 6.87 8.10
CA ALA A 156 -0.11 6.66 8.96
C ALA A 156 -0.42 5.66 10.08
N HIS A 157 -1.59 5.78 10.74
CA HIS A 157 -2.02 4.89 11.80
C HIS A 157 -2.11 3.43 11.34
N VAL A 158 -2.72 3.18 10.18
CA VAL A 158 -2.79 1.83 9.60
C VAL A 158 -1.40 1.32 9.27
N LEU A 159 -0.59 2.11 8.55
CA LEU A 159 0.74 1.72 8.08
C LEU A 159 1.72 1.39 9.22
N VAL A 160 1.56 1.95 10.42
CA VAL A 160 2.43 1.63 11.56
C VAL A 160 1.91 0.50 12.44
N GLY A 161 0.70 -0.02 12.17
CA GLY A 161 0.08 -1.10 12.94
C GLY A 161 -0.75 -0.62 14.13
N GLY A 162 -1.36 0.56 14.02
CA GLY A 162 -2.25 1.13 15.04
C GLY A 162 -1.48 1.67 16.25
N ASP A 163 -2.09 1.52 17.42
CA ASP A 163 -1.53 2.00 18.70
C ASP A 163 -0.60 0.98 19.39
N ARG A 164 -0.22 -0.09 18.68
CA ARG A 164 0.69 -1.11 19.21
C ARG A 164 2.10 -0.54 19.40
N LEU A 165 2.79 -1.03 20.43
CA LEU A 165 4.21 -0.72 20.64
C LEU A 165 5.06 -1.35 19.53
N ALA A 166 6.20 -0.72 19.23
CA ALA A 166 7.15 -1.22 18.26
C ALA A 166 7.57 -2.66 18.57
N GLY A 167 7.57 -3.52 17.54
CA GLY A 167 7.93 -4.93 17.67
C GLY A 167 6.81 -5.85 18.17
N MET A 168 5.64 -5.31 18.56
CA MET A 168 4.50 -6.16 18.91
C MET A 168 4.00 -6.91 17.69
N PRO A 169 3.69 -8.22 17.83
CA PRO A 169 3.18 -9.01 16.73
C PRO A 169 1.80 -8.50 16.28
N MET A 170 1.57 -8.58 14.98
CA MET A 170 0.28 -8.31 14.36
C MET A 170 0.06 -9.23 13.15
N THR A 171 -1.18 -9.33 12.72
CA THR A 171 -1.62 -10.11 11.57
C THR A 171 -2.03 -9.21 10.42
N GLU A 172 -2.19 -9.78 9.23
CA GLU A 172 -2.83 -9.07 8.11
C GLU A 172 -4.26 -8.63 8.45
N GLN A 173 -5.00 -9.45 9.22
CA GLN A 173 -6.35 -9.10 9.64
C GLN A 173 -6.37 -7.87 10.55
N ASP A 174 -5.39 -7.72 11.44
CA ASP A 174 -5.27 -6.51 12.26
C ASP A 174 -5.13 -5.24 11.40
N LEU A 175 -4.39 -5.31 10.29
CA LEU A 175 -4.25 -4.19 9.36
C LEU A 175 -5.56 -3.92 8.59
N LEU A 176 -6.27 -4.96 8.16
CA LEU A 176 -7.57 -4.82 7.51
C LEU A 176 -8.62 -4.23 8.44
N ASP A 177 -8.62 -4.62 9.72
CA ASP A 177 -9.53 -4.06 10.72
C ASP A 177 -9.25 -2.58 10.96
N LEU A 178 -7.98 -2.17 11.02
CA LEU A 178 -7.56 -0.77 11.10
C LEU A 178 -7.97 0.03 9.84
N GLU A 179 -7.84 -0.55 8.64
CA GLU A 179 -8.32 0.06 7.40
C GLU A 179 -9.84 0.30 7.45
N ALA A 180 -10.59 -0.74 7.82
CA ALA A 180 -12.05 -0.65 7.88
C ALA A 180 -12.52 0.39 8.90
N GLU A 181 -11.92 0.43 10.09
CA GLU A 181 -12.20 1.43 11.11
C GLU A 181 -11.90 2.85 10.61
N ALA A 182 -10.72 3.04 10.03
CA ALA A 182 -10.31 4.33 9.48
C ALA A 182 -11.24 4.79 8.36
N PHE A 183 -11.60 3.91 7.43
CA PHE A 183 -12.52 4.19 6.33
C PHE A 183 -13.90 4.59 6.85
N LEU A 184 -14.49 3.79 7.74
CA LEU A 184 -15.80 4.10 8.33
C LEU A 184 -15.81 5.44 9.06
N SER A 185 -14.74 5.76 9.77
CA SER A 185 -14.62 7.04 10.46
C SER A 185 -14.57 8.25 9.50
N LEU A 186 -14.00 8.08 8.30
CA LEU A 186 -13.97 9.10 7.26
C LEU A 186 -15.32 9.27 6.55
N CYS A 187 -16.03 8.16 6.28
CA CYS A 187 -17.39 8.22 5.70
C CYS A 187 -18.37 9.06 6.51
N GLY A 188 -18.13 9.21 7.82
CA GLY A 188 -18.94 10.04 8.71
C GLY A 188 -18.57 11.52 8.72
N THR A 189 -17.58 11.95 7.94
CA THR A 189 -17.17 13.35 7.88
C THR A 189 -17.91 14.10 6.78
N GLU A 190 -18.28 15.36 7.04
CA GLU A 190 -18.98 16.22 6.09
C GLU A 190 -18.19 16.38 4.78
N LYS A 191 -16.87 16.59 4.90
CA LYS A 191 -15.97 16.80 3.76
C LYS A 191 -15.81 15.59 2.83
N THR A 192 -16.02 14.38 3.32
CA THR A 192 -16.03 13.17 2.49
C THR A 192 -17.36 12.99 1.78
N ALA A 193 -18.45 13.58 2.31
CA ALA A 193 -19.79 13.51 1.72
C ALA A 193 -20.05 14.56 0.62
N GLU A 194 -19.25 15.63 0.55
CA GLU A 194 -19.27 16.67 -0.47
C GLU A 194 -18.59 16.19 -1.77
#